data_7600f37030ab919dd867fa0637092e5b
#
_entry.id   7600f37030ab919dd867fa0637092e5b
#
_cell.length_a   1.000
_cell.length_b   1.000
_cell.length_c   1.000
_cell.angle_alpha   90.00
_cell.angle_beta   90.00
_cell.angle_gamma   90.00
#
_symmetry.space_group_name_H-M   'P 1'
#
loop_
_entity.id
_entity.type
_entity.pdbx_description
1 polymer ?
#
loop_
_entity_poly.entity_id
_entity_poly.type
_entity_poly.pdbx_seq_one_letter_code
_entity_poly.pdbx_strand_id
1 'polypeptide(L)'
;ELPKDKLWVTIYPKDEEAAAIWLRQPGFISDHIVKLEDNFWEIGPGPCGPDSEIYIDLGEERGCGKPTCAVGCDCDRYLEIWNLVFTQFDRTEDGEYKPLAHKNIDTGCGLERLASVVQGKKTNFETDLLFPIIEYASKLSGIAYGDDPEKDVSLKVIADHARSMAIM
;
A
#
# COMPACT_ATOMS: atom_id res chain seq x y z
N GLU A 1 -10.59 -8.12 -12.78
CA GLU A 1 -9.47 -7.31 -13.29
C GLU A 1 -9.60 -5.90 -12.73
N LEU A 2 -8.51 -5.31 -12.22
CA LEU A 2 -8.53 -3.95 -11.69
C LEU A 2 -8.63 -2.93 -12.86
N PRO A 3 -9.38 -1.83 -12.68
CA PRO A 3 -9.52 -0.80 -13.71
C PRO A 3 -8.20 -0.03 -13.88
N LYS A 4 -7.62 -0.06 -15.08
CA LYS A 4 -6.31 0.53 -15.36
C LYS A 4 -6.28 2.06 -15.23
N ASP A 5 -7.40 2.70 -15.49
CA ASP A 5 -7.61 4.14 -15.34
C ASP A 5 -7.58 4.63 -13.90
N LYS A 6 -7.69 3.72 -12.93
CA LYS A 6 -7.57 4.00 -11.50
C LYS A 6 -6.20 3.66 -10.92
N LEU A 7 -5.31 3.05 -11.72
CA LEU A 7 -3.98 2.66 -11.24
C LEU A 7 -3.00 3.82 -11.39
N TRP A 8 -2.25 4.07 -10.34
CA TRP A 8 -1.17 5.03 -10.25
C TRP A 8 0.12 4.33 -9.85
N VAL A 9 1.25 4.90 -10.21
CA VAL A 9 2.56 4.36 -9.86
C VAL A 9 3.42 5.46 -9.28
N THR A 10 4.12 5.14 -8.20
CA THR A 10 5.18 6.01 -7.69
C THR A 10 6.54 5.42 -8.02
N ILE A 11 7.53 6.30 -8.21
CA ILE A 11 8.91 5.95 -8.47
C ILE A 11 9.86 6.94 -7.79
N TYR A 12 11.08 6.51 -7.50
CA TYR A 12 12.12 7.41 -7.07
C TYR A 12 12.46 8.43 -8.19
N PRO A 13 12.63 9.73 -7.88
CA PRO A 13 12.80 10.78 -8.90
C PRO A 13 13.95 10.56 -9.89
N LYS A 14 15.01 9.87 -9.46
CA LYS A 14 16.21 9.59 -10.26
C LYS A 14 16.16 8.23 -10.96
N ASP A 15 15.12 7.44 -10.77
CA ASP A 15 14.97 6.12 -11.40
C ASP A 15 14.31 6.24 -12.78
N GLU A 16 15.09 6.70 -13.77
CA GLU A 16 14.65 6.81 -15.14
C GLU A 16 14.43 5.44 -15.82
N GLU A 17 15.07 4.38 -15.31
CA GLU A 17 14.87 3.01 -15.79
C GLU A 17 13.46 2.51 -15.45
N ALA A 18 13.02 2.68 -14.20
CA ALA A 18 11.66 2.35 -13.79
C ALA A 18 10.61 3.17 -14.55
N ALA A 19 10.83 4.49 -14.71
CA ALA A 19 9.95 5.35 -15.50
C ALA A 19 9.78 4.83 -16.94
N ALA A 20 10.89 4.50 -17.62
CA ALA A 20 10.86 3.99 -18.97
C ALA A 20 10.18 2.61 -19.09
N ILE A 21 10.30 1.78 -18.06
CA ILE A 21 9.63 0.47 -18.02
C ILE A 21 8.13 0.64 -17.87
N TRP A 22 7.67 1.49 -16.94
CA TRP A 22 6.26 1.76 -16.74
C TRP A 22 5.57 2.34 -17.98
N LEU A 23 6.19 3.33 -18.64
CA LEU A 23 5.67 3.95 -19.86
C LEU A 23 5.48 2.95 -21.02
N ARG A 24 6.18 1.82 -21.00
CA ARG A 24 6.04 0.76 -22.01
C ARG A 24 4.97 -0.28 -21.68
N GLN A 25 4.37 -0.22 -20.50
CA GLN A 25 3.35 -1.21 -20.12
C GLN A 25 2.07 -1.01 -20.94
N PRO A 26 1.47 -2.08 -21.47
CA PRO A 26 0.27 -1.98 -22.30
C PRO A 26 -0.92 -1.38 -21.54
N GLY A 27 -1.42 -0.25 -22.03
CA GLY A 27 -2.58 0.44 -21.48
C GLY A 27 -2.29 1.23 -20.20
N PHE A 28 -1.02 1.49 -19.89
CA PHE A 28 -0.63 2.38 -18.80
C PHE A 28 -0.83 3.85 -19.22
N ILE A 29 -1.31 4.67 -18.30
CA ILE A 29 -1.55 6.11 -18.52
C ILE A 29 -0.30 6.87 -18.11
N SER A 30 0.36 7.58 -19.04
CA SER A 30 1.64 8.26 -18.79
C SER A 30 1.61 9.26 -17.63
N ASP A 31 0.49 9.94 -17.46
CA ASP A 31 0.32 10.97 -16.43
C ASP A 31 0.07 10.38 -15.03
N HIS A 32 -0.04 9.05 -14.92
CA HIS A 32 -0.22 8.33 -13.66
C HIS A 32 1.10 7.89 -13.02
N ILE A 33 2.25 8.43 -13.45
CA ILE A 33 3.53 8.28 -12.76
C ILE A 33 3.77 9.50 -11.86
N VAL A 34 4.01 9.24 -10.58
CA VAL A 34 4.35 10.26 -9.58
C VAL A 34 5.77 10.00 -9.06
N LYS A 35 6.60 11.04 -9.02
CA LYS A 35 7.98 10.96 -8.50
C LYS A 35 7.99 11.38 -7.03
N LEU A 36 8.36 10.46 -6.14
CA LEU A 36 8.45 10.71 -4.70
C LEU A 36 9.84 10.34 -4.18
N GLU A 37 10.44 11.20 -3.36
CA GLU A 37 11.74 10.93 -2.74
C GLU A 37 11.68 9.72 -1.79
N ASP A 38 10.52 9.45 -1.21
CA ASP A 38 10.28 8.32 -0.30
C ASP A 38 10.34 6.95 -1.01
N ASN A 39 10.33 6.92 -2.35
CA ASN A 39 10.54 5.69 -3.12
C ASN A 39 12.03 5.29 -3.21
N PHE A 40 12.75 5.46 -2.11
CA PHE A 40 14.09 4.92 -1.90
C PHE A 40 14.18 4.32 -0.50
N TRP A 41 14.34 3.01 -0.43
CA TRP A 41 14.39 2.28 0.83
C TRP A 41 15.83 2.05 1.28
N GLU A 42 16.07 2.20 2.57
CA GLU A 42 17.32 1.85 3.25
C GLU A 42 17.07 1.57 4.74
N ILE A 43 17.82 0.64 5.30
CA ILE A 43 17.78 0.30 6.73
C ILE A 43 19.20 0.37 7.28
N GLY A 44 19.73 1.58 7.38
CA GLY A 44 21.13 1.78 7.79
C GLY A 44 22.14 1.24 6.75
N PRO A 45 23.37 0.86 7.16
CA PRO A 45 24.34 0.24 6.26
C PRO A 45 23.84 -1.11 5.73
N GLY A 46 24.15 -1.39 4.46
CA GLY A 46 23.75 -2.63 3.79
C GLY A 46 22.94 -2.41 2.51
N PRO A 47 22.25 -3.46 2.02
CA PRO A 47 21.49 -3.40 0.80
C PRO A 47 20.41 -2.32 0.83
N CYS A 48 20.29 -1.55 -0.27
CA CYS A 48 19.31 -0.48 -0.41
C CYS A 48 19.04 -0.20 -1.91
N GLY A 49 18.07 0.66 -2.18
CA GLY A 49 17.78 1.08 -3.54
C GLY A 49 16.43 1.74 -3.70
N PRO A 50 16.09 2.14 -4.93
CA PRO A 50 14.76 2.66 -5.24
C PRO A 50 13.69 1.58 -5.15
N ASP A 51 12.47 2.01 -5.06
CA ASP A 51 11.28 1.17 -5.19
C ASP A 51 10.24 1.83 -6.08
N SER A 52 9.23 1.06 -6.44
CA SER A 52 8.09 1.51 -7.21
C SER A 52 6.84 0.90 -6.62
N GLU A 53 5.89 1.74 -6.27
CA GLU A 53 4.65 1.30 -5.65
C GLU A 53 3.47 1.47 -6.59
N ILE A 54 2.52 0.56 -6.50
CA ILE A 54 1.28 0.62 -7.26
C ILE A 54 0.15 1.02 -6.32
N TYR A 55 -0.52 2.11 -6.65
CA TYR A 55 -1.69 2.63 -5.95
C TYR A 55 -2.95 2.46 -6.78
N ILE A 56 -4.08 2.36 -6.10
CA ILE A 56 -5.39 2.46 -6.72
C ILE A 56 -6.13 3.70 -6.19
N ASP A 57 -6.71 4.50 -7.10
CA ASP A 57 -7.61 5.59 -6.74
C ASP A 57 -8.99 5.02 -6.37
N LEU A 58 -9.35 5.13 -5.12
CA LEU A 58 -10.62 4.65 -4.57
C LEU A 58 -11.77 5.67 -4.71
N GLY A 59 -11.49 6.84 -5.28
CA GLY A 59 -12.47 7.88 -5.54
C GLY A 59 -12.31 9.12 -4.64
N GLU A 60 -12.81 10.24 -5.14
CA GLU A 60 -12.68 11.55 -4.46
C GLU A 60 -13.40 11.58 -3.12
N GLU A 61 -14.48 10.82 -2.98
CA GLU A 61 -15.28 10.68 -1.76
C GLU A 61 -14.47 10.10 -0.58
N ARG A 62 -13.34 9.44 -0.86
CA ARG A 62 -12.41 8.90 0.15
C ARG A 62 -11.23 9.81 0.41
N GLY A 63 -11.13 10.91 -0.32
CA GLY A 63 -10.05 11.88 -0.21
C GLY A 63 -10.20 12.81 0.99
N CYS A 64 -9.11 13.53 1.30
CA CYS A 64 -9.09 14.52 2.37
C CYS A 64 -9.81 15.84 2.04
N GLY A 65 -10.39 15.97 0.85
CA GLY A 65 -11.07 17.17 0.36
C GLY A 65 -10.15 18.37 0.07
N LYS A 66 -8.84 18.21 0.19
CA LYS A 66 -7.88 19.29 -0.12
C LYS A 66 -7.61 19.34 -1.62
N PRO A 67 -7.42 20.55 -2.22
CA PRO A 67 -7.03 20.68 -3.63
C PRO A 67 -5.68 20.00 -3.97
N THR A 68 -4.84 19.78 -2.96
CA THR A 68 -3.53 19.13 -3.08
C THR A 68 -3.59 17.62 -2.88
N CYS A 69 -4.79 17.02 -2.81
CA CYS A 69 -4.95 15.57 -2.66
C CYS A 69 -4.42 14.85 -3.91
N ALA A 70 -3.35 14.08 -3.73
CA ALA A 70 -2.66 13.34 -4.78
C ALA A 70 -2.11 12.03 -4.22
N VAL A 71 -1.52 11.20 -5.06
CA VAL A 71 -0.77 10.00 -4.62
C VAL A 71 0.34 10.42 -3.66
N GLY A 72 0.51 9.68 -2.56
CA GLY A 72 1.39 10.07 -1.45
C GLY A 72 0.73 10.94 -0.37
N CYS A 73 -0.57 11.26 -0.52
CA CYS A 73 -1.33 11.90 0.56
C CYS A 73 -1.74 10.87 1.62
N ASP A 74 -1.66 11.26 2.91
CA ASP A 74 -2.06 10.42 4.07
C ASP A 74 -3.58 10.20 4.19
N CYS A 75 -4.32 10.20 3.09
CA CYS A 75 -5.75 9.95 3.08
C CYS A 75 -6.09 8.63 2.41
N ASP A 76 -7.34 8.18 2.59
CA ASP A 76 -7.80 6.87 2.11
C ASP A 76 -8.11 6.82 0.61
N ARG A 77 -7.86 7.90 -0.16
CA ARG A 77 -8.17 7.94 -1.59
C ARG A 77 -7.25 7.05 -2.40
N TYR A 78 -5.94 7.20 -2.20
CA TYR A 78 -4.93 6.45 -2.93
C TYR A 78 -4.38 5.34 -2.04
N LEU A 79 -4.81 4.11 -2.29
CA LEU A 79 -4.40 2.96 -1.52
C LEU A 79 -3.25 2.24 -2.23
N GLU A 80 -2.09 2.15 -1.57
CA GLU A 80 -1.00 1.29 -2.01
C GLU A 80 -1.43 -0.18 -1.95
N ILE A 81 -1.33 -0.88 -3.07
CA ILE A 81 -1.71 -2.29 -3.19
C ILE A 81 -0.53 -3.21 -3.50
N TRP A 82 0.58 -2.66 -3.98
CA TRP A 82 1.77 -3.44 -4.33
C TRP A 82 3.03 -2.61 -4.26
N ASN A 83 4.15 -3.22 -3.84
CA ASN A 83 5.47 -2.60 -3.85
C ASN A 83 6.46 -3.47 -4.62
N LEU A 84 7.27 -2.85 -5.49
CA LEU A 84 8.36 -3.43 -6.27
C LEU A 84 9.67 -2.85 -5.77
N VAL A 85 10.45 -3.62 -5.05
CA VAL A 85 11.67 -3.19 -4.36
C VAL A 85 12.90 -3.54 -5.17
N PHE A 86 13.70 -2.54 -5.55
CA PHE A 86 14.89 -2.71 -6.37
C PHE A 86 16.15 -2.56 -5.52
N THR A 87 16.76 -3.68 -5.14
CA THR A 87 18.04 -3.68 -4.41
C THR A 87 19.16 -3.49 -5.40
N GLN A 88 19.71 -2.28 -5.49
CA GLN A 88 20.71 -1.91 -6.48
C GLN A 88 22.04 -1.48 -5.87
N PHE A 89 22.06 -1.11 -4.61
CA PHE A 89 23.22 -0.56 -3.93
C PHE A 89 23.47 -1.28 -2.61
N ASP A 90 24.72 -1.16 -2.15
CA ASP A 90 25.16 -1.45 -0.78
C ASP A 90 25.61 -0.14 -0.15
N ARG A 91 24.92 0.31 0.90
CA ARG A 91 25.28 1.50 1.65
C ARG A 91 26.33 1.16 2.68
N THR A 92 27.47 1.84 2.62
CA THR A 92 28.56 1.67 3.61
C THR A 92 28.23 2.38 4.93
N GLU A 93 29.00 2.08 5.98
CA GLU A 93 28.87 2.80 7.27
C GLU A 93 29.14 4.31 7.15
N ASP A 94 30.00 4.71 6.20
CA ASP A 94 30.32 6.11 5.90
C ASP A 94 29.26 6.80 5.04
N GLY A 95 28.19 6.08 4.65
CA GLY A 95 27.06 6.62 3.89
C GLY A 95 27.25 6.63 2.37
N GLU A 96 28.30 5.99 1.83
CA GLU A 96 28.46 5.85 0.37
C GLU A 96 27.56 4.73 -0.18
N TYR A 97 26.95 4.97 -1.36
CA TYR A 97 26.18 3.97 -2.08
C TYR A 97 27.05 3.31 -3.14
N LYS A 98 27.39 2.04 -2.95
CA LYS A 98 28.15 1.24 -3.90
C LYS A 98 27.23 0.38 -4.74
N PRO A 99 27.28 0.46 -6.09
CA PRO A 99 26.45 -0.41 -6.92
C PRO A 99 26.73 -1.89 -6.63
N LEU A 100 25.67 -2.69 -6.49
CA LEU A 100 25.77 -4.13 -6.40
C LEU A 100 26.18 -4.74 -7.74
N ALA A 101 27.00 -5.80 -7.68
CA ALA A 101 27.40 -6.55 -8.87
C ALA A 101 26.18 -7.18 -9.59
N HIS A 102 25.18 -7.55 -8.82
CA HIS A 102 23.90 -8.07 -9.31
C HIS A 102 22.76 -7.30 -8.66
N LYS A 103 21.92 -6.67 -9.48
CA LYS A 103 20.69 -6.05 -9.03
C LYS A 103 19.66 -7.13 -8.69
N ASN A 104 18.89 -6.92 -7.64
CA ASN A 104 17.83 -7.82 -7.22
C ASN A 104 16.49 -7.07 -7.22
N ILE A 105 15.43 -7.81 -7.48
CA ILE A 105 14.04 -7.33 -7.36
C ILE A 105 13.34 -8.22 -6.37
N ASP A 106 12.69 -7.61 -5.41
CA ASP A 106 11.72 -8.24 -4.54
C ASP A 106 10.37 -7.56 -4.71
N THR A 107 9.30 -8.19 -4.28
CA THR A 107 7.97 -7.64 -4.42
C THR A 107 7.09 -8.07 -3.27
N GLY A 108 6.18 -7.20 -2.87
CA GLY A 108 5.25 -7.46 -1.80
C GLY A 108 3.94 -6.72 -1.93
N CYS A 109 2.93 -7.22 -1.24
CA CYS A 109 1.65 -6.53 -1.13
C CYS A 109 1.01 -6.79 0.24
N GLY A 110 0.16 -5.87 0.68
CA GLY A 110 -0.73 -6.11 1.79
C GLY A 110 -1.89 -6.99 1.34
N LEU A 111 -1.94 -8.26 1.79
CA LEU A 111 -2.99 -9.19 1.41
C LEU A 111 -4.38 -8.61 1.68
N GLU A 112 -4.59 -8.03 2.85
CA GLU A 112 -5.86 -7.45 3.27
C GLU A 112 -6.24 -6.21 2.44
N ARG A 113 -5.25 -5.38 2.07
CA ARG A 113 -5.47 -4.23 1.18
C ARG A 113 -5.94 -4.69 -0.20
N LEU A 114 -5.22 -5.64 -0.79
CA LEU A 114 -5.58 -6.19 -2.09
C LEU A 114 -6.94 -6.89 -2.05
N ALA A 115 -7.22 -7.66 -1.00
CA ALA A 115 -8.51 -8.32 -0.80
C ALA A 115 -9.65 -7.30 -0.69
N SER A 116 -9.47 -6.19 0.05
CA SER A 116 -10.50 -5.15 0.17
C SER A 116 -10.85 -4.53 -1.18
N VAL A 117 -9.85 -4.27 -2.00
CA VAL A 117 -10.03 -3.71 -3.35
C VAL A 117 -10.76 -4.69 -4.27
N VAL A 118 -10.32 -5.96 -4.31
CA VAL A 118 -10.92 -6.99 -5.18
C VAL A 118 -12.35 -7.31 -4.77
N GLN A 119 -12.64 -7.29 -3.46
CA GLN A 119 -13.98 -7.53 -2.91
C GLN A 119 -14.87 -6.26 -2.90
N GLY A 120 -14.36 -5.11 -3.30
CA GLY A 120 -15.09 -3.84 -3.28
C GLY A 120 -15.50 -3.39 -1.87
N LYS A 121 -14.66 -3.70 -0.86
CA LYS A 121 -14.92 -3.36 0.54
C LYS A 121 -14.35 -1.98 0.89
N LYS A 122 -14.98 -1.32 1.87
CA LYS A 122 -14.51 0.01 2.32
C LYS A 122 -13.23 -0.07 3.13
N THR A 123 -13.07 -1.13 3.90
CA THR A 123 -11.90 -1.34 4.77
C THR A 123 -11.42 -2.78 4.71
N ASN A 124 -10.18 -3.02 5.11
CA ASN A 124 -9.60 -4.35 5.26
C ASN A 124 -10.43 -5.24 6.21
N PHE A 125 -11.06 -4.62 7.20
CA PHE A 125 -11.85 -5.30 8.23
C PHE A 125 -13.20 -5.83 7.72
N GLU A 126 -13.69 -5.34 6.58
CA GLU A 126 -14.94 -5.78 5.94
C GLU A 126 -14.74 -6.93 4.95
N THR A 127 -13.49 -7.36 4.75
CA THR A 127 -13.17 -8.50 3.90
C THR A 127 -13.57 -9.82 4.55
N ASP A 128 -13.72 -10.85 3.75
CA ASP A 128 -13.95 -12.22 4.20
C ASP A 128 -12.83 -12.78 5.10
N LEU A 129 -11.65 -12.13 5.09
CA LEU A 129 -10.52 -12.49 5.94
C LEU A 129 -10.72 -12.08 7.40
N LEU A 130 -11.25 -10.88 7.66
CA LEU A 130 -11.33 -10.29 9.01
C LEU A 130 -12.76 -10.13 9.53
N PHE A 131 -13.72 -9.95 8.64
CA PHE A 131 -15.11 -9.69 9.03
C PHE A 131 -15.73 -10.80 9.89
N PRO A 132 -15.44 -12.10 9.69
CA PRO A 132 -15.95 -13.15 10.58
C PRO A 132 -15.55 -12.98 12.05
N ILE A 133 -14.36 -12.39 12.33
CA ILE A 133 -13.92 -12.10 13.69
C ILE A 133 -14.75 -10.95 14.27
N ILE A 134 -15.02 -9.92 13.49
CA ILE A 134 -15.89 -8.79 13.87
C ILE A 134 -17.31 -9.29 14.17
N GLU A 135 -17.86 -10.13 13.30
CA GLU A 135 -19.20 -10.70 13.53
C GLU A 135 -19.28 -11.50 14.84
N TYR A 136 -18.23 -12.28 15.14
CA TYR A 136 -18.17 -13.04 16.37
C TYR A 136 -18.07 -12.11 17.59
N ALA A 137 -17.21 -11.09 17.54
CA ALA A 137 -17.09 -10.07 18.60
C ALA A 137 -18.40 -9.31 18.80
N SER A 138 -19.10 -8.95 17.71
CA SER A 138 -20.43 -8.32 17.74
C SER A 138 -21.45 -9.19 18.46
N LYS A 139 -21.50 -10.48 18.16
CA LYS A 139 -22.41 -11.44 18.83
C LYS A 139 -22.14 -11.56 20.33
N LEU A 140 -20.85 -11.59 20.73
CA LEU A 140 -20.47 -11.71 22.15
C LEU A 140 -20.76 -10.43 22.93
N SER A 141 -20.53 -9.26 22.33
CA SER A 141 -20.71 -7.97 23.00
C SER A 141 -22.14 -7.44 22.95
N GLY A 142 -22.98 -7.96 22.05
CA GLY A 142 -24.30 -7.40 21.75
C GLY A 142 -24.26 -6.06 21.00
N ILE A 143 -23.09 -5.68 20.44
CA ILE A 143 -22.88 -4.44 19.68
C ILE A 143 -22.90 -4.79 18.19
N ALA A 144 -23.82 -4.21 17.41
CA ALA A 144 -23.85 -4.40 15.98
C ALA A 144 -22.79 -3.52 15.28
N TYR A 145 -22.03 -4.12 14.36
CA TYR A 145 -21.09 -3.38 13.52
C TYR A 145 -21.86 -2.54 12.49
N GLY A 146 -21.49 -1.28 12.36
CA GLY A 146 -22.12 -0.30 11.46
C GLY A 146 -23.13 0.64 12.11
N ASP A 147 -23.51 0.39 13.39
CA ASP A 147 -24.47 1.23 14.10
C ASP A 147 -23.85 2.45 14.76
N ASP A 148 -22.59 2.32 15.19
CA ASP A 148 -21.88 3.34 15.96
C ASP A 148 -20.38 3.34 15.60
N PRO A 149 -19.88 4.42 14.96
CA PRO A 149 -18.49 4.49 14.51
C PRO A 149 -17.43 4.29 15.62
N GLU A 150 -17.70 4.74 16.86
CA GLU A 150 -16.75 4.56 17.97
C GLU A 150 -16.68 3.09 18.40
N LYS A 151 -17.82 2.42 18.42
CA LYS A 151 -17.90 0.99 18.74
C LYS A 151 -17.33 0.14 17.61
N ASP A 152 -17.49 0.56 16.37
CA ASP A 152 -16.88 -0.10 15.20
C ASP A 152 -15.35 -0.09 15.30
N VAL A 153 -14.75 1.01 15.76
CA VAL A 153 -13.30 1.05 16.04
C VAL A 153 -12.91 -0.02 17.06
N SER A 154 -13.66 -0.13 18.16
CA SER A 154 -13.40 -1.15 19.18
C SER A 154 -13.50 -2.57 18.64
N LEU A 155 -14.50 -2.87 17.80
CA LEU A 155 -14.66 -4.17 17.15
C LEU A 155 -13.50 -4.49 16.20
N LYS A 156 -13.02 -3.47 15.44
CA LYS A 156 -11.84 -3.60 14.57
C LYS A 156 -10.57 -3.89 15.36
N VAL A 157 -10.37 -3.19 16.48
CA VAL A 157 -9.23 -3.41 17.39
C VAL A 157 -9.26 -4.84 17.95
N ILE A 158 -10.42 -5.33 18.36
CA ILE A 158 -10.58 -6.72 18.84
C ILE A 158 -10.20 -7.70 17.74
N ALA A 159 -10.65 -7.49 16.49
CA ALA A 159 -10.36 -8.37 15.38
C ALA A 159 -8.85 -8.38 15.04
N ASP A 160 -8.20 -7.22 15.04
CA ASP A 160 -6.77 -7.11 14.77
C ASP A 160 -5.93 -7.78 15.86
N HIS A 161 -6.25 -7.54 17.11
CA HIS A 161 -5.55 -8.16 18.25
C HIS A 161 -5.78 -9.67 18.33
N ALA A 162 -7.02 -10.14 18.09
CA ALA A 162 -7.31 -11.58 18.08
C ALA A 162 -6.51 -12.31 17.01
N ARG A 163 -6.45 -11.76 15.81
CA ARG A 163 -5.60 -12.28 14.71
C ARG A 163 -4.13 -12.33 15.13
N SER A 164 -3.62 -11.23 15.65
CA SER A 164 -2.20 -11.11 16.02
C SER A 164 -1.82 -12.12 17.11
N MET A 165 -2.67 -12.28 18.13
CA MET A 165 -2.44 -13.27 19.18
C MET A 165 -2.51 -14.71 18.71
N ALA A 166 -3.32 -14.99 17.68
CA ALA A 166 -3.45 -16.35 17.15
C ALA A 166 -2.20 -16.80 16.35
N ILE A 167 -1.38 -15.85 15.89
CA ILE A 167 -0.16 -16.13 15.11
C ILE A 167 1.09 -16.21 15.99
N MET A 168 1.09 -15.58 17.17
CA MET A 168 2.18 -15.63 18.14
C MET A 168 2.23 -16.97 18.90
#